data_948a20ba6a2cc34bc00453b2f074ea98
#
_entry.id   948a20ba6a2cc34bc00453b2f074ea98
#
_cell.length_a   1.000
_cell.length_b   1.000
_cell.length_c   1.000
_cell.angle_alpha   90.00
_cell.angle_beta   90.00
_cell.angle_gamma   90.00
#
_symmetry.space_group_name_H-M   'P 1'
#
loop_
_entity.id
_entity.type
_entity.pdbx_description
1 polymer ?
#
loop_
_entity_poly.entity_id
_entity_poly.type
_entity_poly.pdbx_seq_one_letter_code
_entity_poly.pdbx_strand_id
1 'polypeptide(L)'
;GFPVFDDGVEGERVTPTGAAILKHLNPSFEPRMQPSVMLGRGYGFGTKTFPSFSNVLLVSLFDLQRSRAADSSVAVCEFEVDDQTPEDLAIGLERLRELRGIFDVTQAPVFGKKGRLTMRIQVLGDVSRIDAILDKCLTETTTLGVRWHTVTRATLSRKVHSQTLHGEQVRVKRALRPDGIRTRKVEMADLAGAPGGHAGRERRRREAYTLDLQDDDDNTIGPGSGK
;
A
#
# COMPACT_ATOMS: atom_id res chain seq x y z
N GLY A 1 0.89 -18.09 -19.44
CA GLY A 1 1.40 -17.79 -20.78
C GLY A 1 1.70 -16.31 -20.91
N PHE A 2 2.50 -15.92 -21.88
CA PHE A 2 2.74 -14.50 -22.21
C PHE A 2 1.67 -14.03 -23.20
N PRO A 3 1.22 -12.76 -23.14
CA PRO A 3 0.41 -12.19 -24.19
C PRO A 3 1.20 -12.15 -25.50
N VAL A 4 0.59 -12.57 -26.58
CA VAL A 4 1.17 -12.57 -27.92
C VAL A 4 0.19 -11.93 -28.89
N PHE A 5 0.70 -11.34 -29.94
CA PHE A 5 -0.10 -10.84 -31.07
C PHE A 5 0.51 -11.30 -32.38
N ASP A 6 -0.31 -11.44 -33.39
CA ASP A 6 0.11 -11.77 -34.74
C ASP A 6 0.41 -10.46 -35.49
N ASP A 7 1.63 -10.33 -36.03
CA ASP A 7 2.07 -9.19 -36.82
C ASP A 7 1.89 -9.42 -38.34
N GLY A 8 1.28 -10.53 -38.74
CA GLY A 8 1.02 -10.88 -40.14
C GLY A 8 2.27 -11.29 -40.94
N VAL A 9 3.44 -11.44 -40.31
CA VAL A 9 4.67 -11.84 -40.99
C VAL A 9 5.10 -13.24 -40.54
N GLU A 10 5.29 -14.14 -41.47
CA GLU A 10 5.63 -15.52 -41.22
C GLU A 10 7.01 -15.70 -40.58
N GLY A 11 7.10 -16.47 -39.49
CA GLY A 11 8.35 -16.88 -38.86
C GLY A 11 8.41 -16.63 -37.35
N GLU A 12 9.38 -17.28 -36.74
CA GLU A 12 9.62 -17.20 -35.30
C GLU A 12 10.20 -15.83 -34.90
N ARG A 13 9.58 -15.17 -33.89
CA ARG A 13 10.03 -13.89 -33.31
C ARG A 13 10.76 -14.09 -31.99
N VAL A 14 10.39 -15.10 -31.26
CA VAL A 14 10.98 -15.41 -29.95
C VAL A 14 11.48 -16.84 -29.96
N THR A 15 12.79 -16.99 -29.88
CA THR A 15 13.41 -18.33 -29.81
C THR A 15 13.09 -19.02 -28.47
N PRO A 16 13.21 -20.35 -28.37
CA PRO A 16 13.06 -21.05 -27.11
C PRO A 16 13.94 -20.52 -25.98
N THR A 17 15.16 -20.12 -26.30
CA THR A 17 16.08 -19.48 -25.34
C THR A 17 15.56 -18.11 -24.91
N GLY A 18 15.08 -17.29 -25.83
CA GLY A 18 14.47 -16.00 -25.51
C GLY A 18 13.22 -16.15 -24.64
N ALA A 19 12.38 -17.11 -24.93
CA ALA A 19 11.21 -17.44 -24.12
C ALA A 19 11.58 -17.90 -22.71
N ALA A 20 12.63 -18.68 -22.56
CA ALA A 20 13.13 -19.11 -21.25
C ALA A 20 13.63 -17.94 -20.41
N ILE A 21 14.36 -16.99 -21.01
CA ILE A 21 14.82 -15.76 -20.37
C ILE A 21 13.63 -14.91 -19.92
N LEU A 22 12.65 -14.67 -20.80
CA LEU A 22 11.46 -13.91 -20.45
C LEU A 22 10.68 -14.58 -19.31
N LYS A 23 10.55 -15.90 -19.33
CA LYS A 23 9.91 -16.65 -18.24
C LYS A 23 10.64 -16.48 -16.91
N HIS A 24 11.97 -16.48 -16.93
CA HIS A 24 12.80 -16.28 -15.74
C HIS A 24 12.64 -14.85 -15.19
N LEU A 25 12.63 -13.86 -16.05
CA LEU A 25 12.49 -12.44 -15.68
C LEU A 25 11.09 -12.08 -15.20
N ASN A 26 10.08 -12.89 -15.55
CA ASN A 26 8.67 -12.69 -15.17
C ASN A 26 8.20 -11.22 -15.37
N PRO A 27 8.28 -10.67 -16.61
CA PRO A 27 7.99 -9.28 -16.87
C PRO A 27 6.51 -8.96 -16.64
N SER A 28 6.23 -7.70 -16.22
CA SER A 28 4.87 -7.14 -16.24
C SER A 28 4.55 -6.63 -17.64
N PHE A 29 3.33 -6.88 -18.12
CA PHE A 29 2.83 -6.39 -19.41
C PHE A 29 1.92 -5.17 -19.26
N GLU A 30 1.74 -4.69 -18.03
CA GLU A 30 0.98 -3.47 -17.80
C GLU A 30 1.81 -2.22 -18.14
N PRO A 31 1.22 -1.26 -18.87
CA PRO A 31 1.91 -0.02 -19.17
C PRO A 31 2.18 0.76 -17.87
N ARG A 32 3.45 1.08 -17.62
CA ARG A 32 3.83 1.95 -16.50
C ARG A 32 3.83 3.40 -16.95
N MET A 33 2.92 4.20 -16.43
CA MET A 33 2.81 5.63 -16.73
C MET A 33 3.49 6.50 -15.65
N GLN A 34 4.67 6.09 -15.18
CA GLN A 34 5.42 6.88 -14.19
C GLN A 34 6.53 7.67 -14.86
N PRO A 35 6.77 8.93 -14.47
CA PRO A 35 7.93 9.69 -14.91
C PRO A 35 9.21 8.91 -14.59
N SER A 36 10.06 8.71 -15.57
CA SER A 36 11.31 7.97 -15.42
C SER A 36 12.40 8.61 -16.27
N VAL A 37 13.63 8.56 -15.79
CA VAL A 37 14.81 9.04 -16.53
C VAL A 37 15.46 7.84 -17.19
N MET A 38 15.65 7.89 -18.52
CA MET A 38 16.34 6.84 -19.23
C MET A 38 17.84 6.88 -18.87
N LEU A 39 18.33 5.78 -18.31
CA LEU A 39 19.73 5.61 -17.92
C LEU A 39 20.57 5.04 -19.06
N GLY A 40 19.97 4.22 -19.91
CA GLY A 40 20.68 3.58 -21.00
C GLY A 40 19.78 2.79 -21.93
N ARG A 41 20.34 2.42 -23.08
CA ARG A 41 19.68 1.62 -24.11
C ARG A 41 20.68 0.66 -24.74
N GLY A 42 20.24 -0.57 -24.96
CA GLY A 42 21.03 -1.61 -25.63
C GLY A 42 20.24 -2.26 -26.76
N TYR A 43 20.98 -2.73 -27.76
CA TYR A 43 20.43 -3.41 -28.93
C TYR A 43 21.07 -4.79 -29.04
N GLY A 44 20.28 -5.80 -29.33
CA GLY A 44 20.72 -7.12 -29.73
C GLY A 44 20.15 -7.48 -31.11
N PHE A 45 21.00 -7.83 -32.03
CA PHE A 45 20.58 -8.17 -33.40
C PHE A 45 20.50 -9.69 -33.58
N GLY A 46 19.39 -10.14 -34.13
CA GLY A 46 19.25 -11.54 -34.55
C GLY A 46 19.84 -11.79 -35.93
N THR A 47 20.13 -13.03 -36.25
CA THR A 47 20.72 -13.42 -37.55
C THR A 47 19.68 -13.58 -38.66
N LYS A 48 18.39 -13.76 -38.33
CA LYS A 48 17.31 -13.90 -39.31
C LYS A 48 16.94 -12.53 -39.87
N THR A 49 16.80 -12.45 -41.21
CA THR A 49 16.41 -11.22 -41.93
C THR A 49 14.92 -11.27 -42.24
N PHE A 50 14.21 -10.16 -41.99
CA PHE A 50 12.83 -9.96 -42.36
C PHE A 50 12.69 -8.87 -43.40
N PRO A 51 11.77 -8.97 -44.37
CA PRO A 51 11.68 -8.03 -45.50
C PRO A 51 11.34 -6.58 -45.11
N SER A 52 10.57 -6.39 -44.03
CA SER A 52 9.96 -5.10 -43.68
C SER A 52 10.39 -4.49 -42.35
N PHE A 53 11.20 -5.19 -41.55
CA PHE A 53 11.68 -4.66 -40.27
C PHE A 53 13.00 -5.33 -39.85
N SER A 54 13.69 -4.69 -38.91
CA SER A 54 14.92 -5.19 -38.33
C SER A 54 14.66 -6.24 -37.24
N ASN A 55 15.43 -7.34 -37.33
CA ASN A 55 15.42 -8.34 -36.24
C ASN A 55 16.30 -7.86 -35.09
N VAL A 56 15.70 -7.07 -34.23
CA VAL A 56 16.40 -6.40 -33.11
C VAL A 56 15.61 -6.50 -31.82
N LEU A 57 16.31 -6.85 -30.76
CA LEU A 57 15.81 -6.70 -29.38
C LEU A 57 16.31 -5.35 -28.85
N LEU A 58 15.40 -4.51 -28.41
CA LEU A 58 15.71 -3.26 -27.74
C LEU A 58 15.46 -3.42 -26.23
N VAL A 59 16.48 -3.11 -25.43
CA VAL A 59 16.36 -3.02 -23.98
C VAL A 59 16.65 -1.59 -23.55
N SER A 60 15.73 -0.98 -22.83
CA SER A 60 15.91 0.35 -22.25
C SER A 60 15.89 0.25 -20.73
N LEU A 61 16.89 0.83 -20.10
CA LEU A 61 17.01 0.92 -18.65
C LEU A 61 16.54 2.31 -18.20
N PHE A 62 15.62 2.34 -17.24
CA PHE A 62 15.10 3.57 -16.68
C PHE A 62 15.38 3.63 -15.19
N ASP A 63 15.78 4.79 -14.69
CA ASP A 63 15.71 5.11 -13.29
C ASP A 63 14.26 5.46 -12.96
N LEU A 64 13.63 4.59 -12.23
CA LEU A 64 12.33 4.88 -11.64
C LEU A 64 12.61 5.84 -10.46
N GLN A 65 12.63 7.14 -10.75
CA GLN A 65 12.61 8.12 -9.67
C GLN A 65 11.44 7.74 -8.76
N ARG A 66 11.77 7.16 -7.62
CA ARG A 66 10.78 6.90 -6.58
C ARG A 66 10.20 8.25 -6.18
N SER A 67 9.15 8.67 -6.86
CA SER A 67 8.30 9.73 -6.35
C SER A 67 7.94 9.32 -4.92
N ARG A 68 8.17 10.19 -3.96
CA ARG A 68 7.70 9.99 -2.57
C ARG A 68 6.20 9.68 -2.50
N ALA A 69 5.49 9.92 -3.59
CA ALA A 69 4.05 9.70 -3.75
C ALA A 69 3.67 8.36 -4.40
N ALA A 70 4.62 7.52 -4.88
CA ALA A 70 4.30 6.55 -5.92
C ALA A 70 4.05 5.11 -5.46
N ASP A 71 3.90 4.78 -4.20
CA ASP A 71 3.85 3.37 -3.81
C ASP A 71 2.61 2.88 -3.07
N SER A 72 1.55 3.64 -3.00
CA SER A 72 0.33 3.07 -2.44
C SER A 72 -0.93 3.63 -3.08
N SER A 73 -1.32 3.06 -4.22
CA SER A 73 -2.71 3.15 -4.65
C SER A 73 -3.58 2.43 -3.63
N VAL A 74 -4.68 3.05 -3.26
CA VAL A 74 -5.69 2.45 -2.38
C VAL A 74 -7.04 2.52 -3.04
N ALA A 75 -7.86 1.50 -2.80
CA ALA A 75 -9.27 1.54 -3.16
C ALA A 75 -10.01 2.35 -2.09
N VAL A 76 -10.87 3.26 -2.55
CA VAL A 76 -11.84 3.98 -1.73
C VAL A 76 -13.21 3.48 -2.14
N CYS A 77 -13.91 2.82 -1.23
CA CYS A 77 -15.29 2.39 -1.44
C CYS A 77 -16.20 3.25 -0.60
N GLU A 78 -17.31 3.71 -1.16
CA GLU A 78 -18.27 4.58 -0.50
C GLU A 78 -19.71 4.14 -0.78
N PHE A 79 -20.52 4.12 0.27
CA PHE A 79 -21.94 3.82 0.19
C PHE A 79 -22.70 4.46 1.36
N GLU A 80 -24.00 4.53 1.26
CA GLU A 80 -24.88 5.01 2.32
C GLU A 80 -25.82 3.88 2.78
N VAL A 81 -26.15 3.89 4.07
CA VAL A 81 -27.07 2.97 4.75
C VAL A 81 -28.11 3.78 5.51
N ASP A 82 -29.41 3.56 5.25
CA ASP A 82 -30.53 4.29 5.88
C ASP A 82 -31.60 3.38 6.53
N ASP A 83 -31.45 2.06 6.38
CA ASP A 83 -32.45 1.08 6.81
C ASP A 83 -31.86 -0.07 7.68
N GLN A 84 -30.62 0.05 8.14
CA GLN A 84 -29.99 -0.87 9.08
C GLN A 84 -29.95 -0.26 10.48
N THR A 85 -30.21 -1.04 11.53
CA THR A 85 -30.12 -0.52 12.88
C THR A 85 -28.67 -0.15 13.23
N PRO A 86 -28.44 0.87 14.08
CA PRO A 86 -27.09 1.26 14.47
C PRO A 86 -26.28 0.11 15.12
N GLU A 87 -26.94 -0.75 15.87
CA GLU A 87 -26.31 -1.90 16.53
C GLU A 87 -25.83 -2.94 15.50
N ASP A 88 -26.71 -3.29 14.54
CA ASP A 88 -26.36 -4.24 13.49
C ASP A 88 -25.29 -3.67 12.54
N LEU A 89 -25.40 -2.39 12.17
CA LEU A 89 -24.39 -1.70 11.38
C LEU A 89 -23.02 -1.72 12.09
N ALA A 90 -22.99 -1.48 13.40
CA ALA A 90 -21.74 -1.53 14.18
C ALA A 90 -21.05 -2.90 14.07
N ILE A 91 -21.83 -3.99 14.16
CA ILE A 91 -21.32 -5.36 13.97
C ILE A 91 -20.76 -5.54 12.56
N GLY A 92 -21.51 -5.11 11.55
CA GLY A 92 -21.08 -5.19 10.15
C GLY A 92 -19.76 -4.44 9.89
N LEU A 93 -19.63 -3.23 10.45
CA LEU A 93 -18.41 -2.42 10.32
C LEU A 93 -17.20 -3.05 11.04
N GLU A 94 -17.39 -3.71 12.20
CA GLU A 94 -16.30 -4.46 12.83
C GLU A 94 -15.85 -5.64 11.96
N ARG A 95 -16.77 -6.40 11.38
CA ARG A 95 -16.47 -7.50 10.47
C ARG A 95 -15.77 -7.02 9.18
N LEU A 96 -16.09 -5.80 8.73
CA LEU A 96 -15.34 -5.16 7.65
C LEU A 96 -13.89 -4.87 8.06
N ARG A 97 -13.66 -4.31 9.26
CA ARG A 97 -12.32 -4.00 9.78
C ARG A 97 -11.43 -5.23 9.92
N GLU A 98 -12.02 -6.39 10.21
CA GLU A 98 -11.31 -7.66 10.34
C GLU A 98 -10.86 -8.26 8.99
N LEU A 99 -11.45 -7.83 7.87
CA LEU A 99 -11.10 -8.37 6.57
C LEU A 99 -9.68 -7.96 6.18
N ARG A 100 -8.83 -8.94 5.90
CA ARG A 100 -7.47 -8.69 5.41
C ARG A 100 -7.50 -7.87 4.12
N GLY A 101 -6.75 -6.77 4.10
CA GLY A 101 -6.70 -5.84 2.97
C GLY A 101 -7.52 -4.58 3.19
N ILE A 102 -8.33 -4.50 4.23
CA ILE A 102 -8.94 -3.24 4.66
C ILE A 102 -7.94 -2.49 5.55
N PHE A 103 -7.75 -1.20 5.26
CA PHE A 103 -6.84 -0.32 5.97
C PHE A 103 -7.58 0.53 6.99
N ASP A 104 -8.82 0.94 6.67
CA ASP A 104 -9.66 1.75 7.55
C ASP A 104 -11.12 1.68 7.12
N VAL A 105 -12.03 1.82 8.10
CA VAL A 105 -13.48 1.95 7.89
C VAL A 105 -13.97 3.11 8.73
N THR A 106 -14.46 4.15 8.06
CA THR A 106 -15.03 5.33 8.72
C THR A 106 -16.52 5.45 8.43
N GLN A 107 -17.25 6.11 9.32
CA GLN A 107 -18.67 6.40 9.15
C GLN A 107 -18.97 7.85 9.53
N ALA A 108 -19.93 8.45 8.84
CA ALA A 108 -20.39 9.80 9.11
C ALA A 108 -21.89 9.92 8.82
N PRO A 109 -22.65 10.61 9.69
CA PRO A 109 -24.04 10.93 9.40
C PRO A 109 -24.14 11.95 8.28
N VAL A 110 -25.02 11.69 7.31
CA VAL A 110 -25.31 12.59 6.20
C VAL A 110 -26.82 12.64 5.93
N PHE A 111 -27.29 13.71 5.32
CA PHE A 111 -28.67 13.81 4.87
C PHE A 111 -28.78 13.38 3.40
N GLY A 112 -29.52 12.32 3.15
CA GLY A 112 -29.79 11.77 1.83
C GLY A 112 -31.05 12.34 1.19
N LYS A 113 -31.64 11.58 0.26
CA LYS A 113 -32.89 11.97 -0.43
C LYS A 113 -34.02 12.22 0.59
N LYS A 114 -34.84 13.23 0.30
CA LYS A 114 -35.98 13.62 1.15
C LYS A 114 -35.61 14.00 2.59
N GLY A 115 -34.35 14.44 2.82
CA GLY A 115 -33.90 14.85 4.14
C GLY A 115 -33.71 13.68 5.14
N ARG A 116 -33.67 12.44 4.69
CA ARG A 116 -33.44 11.30 5.58
C ARG A 116 -32.01 11.30 6.10
N LEU A 117 -31.87 11.07 7.39
CA LEU A 117 -30.57 10.81 7.99
C LEU A 117 -30.09 9.42 7.56
N THR A 118 -28.92 9.37 6.96
CA THR A 118 -28.26 8.13 6.53
C THR A 118 -26.84 8.09 7.08
N MET A 119 -26.27 6.91 7.18
CA MET A 119 -24.86 6.74 7.53
C MET A 119 -24.05 6.54 6.25
N ARG A 120 -23.14 7.48 5.94
CA ARG A 120 -22.12 7.27 4.90
C ARG A 120 -21.01 6.45 5.46
N ILE A 121 -20.67 5.37 4.77
CA ILE A 121 -19.55 4.50 5.07
C ILE A 121 -18.47 4.70 4.00
N GLN A 122 -17.22 4.86 4.46
CA GLN A 122 -16.06 4.88 3.59
C GLN A 122 -15.10 3.78 4.04
N VAL A 123 -14.70 2.94 3.10
CA VAL A 123 -13.74 1.87 3.30
C VAL A 123 -12.49 2.16 2.49
N LEU A 124 -11.34 2.16 3.14
CA LEU A 124 -10.03 2.21 2.49
C LEU A 124 -9.44 0.82 2.46
N GLY A 125 -8.97 0.37 1.29
CA GLY A 125 -8.44 -0.97 1.16
C GLY A 125 -7.40 -1.15 0.07
N ASP A 126 -6.88 -2.35 0.00
CA ASP A 126 -5.94 -2.81 -1.01
C ASP A 126 -6.66 -3.00 -2.35
N VAL A 127 -6.19 -2.31 -3.40
CA VAL A 127 -6.76 -2.40 -4.75
C VAL A 127 -6.78 -3.85 -5.26
N SER A 128 -5.74 -4.64 -4.92
CA SER A 128 -5.66 -6.04 -5.36
C SER A 128 -6.72 -6.95 -4.73
N ARG A 129 -7.46 -6.47 -3.73
CA ARG A 129 -8.50 -7.19 -3.00
C ARG A 129 -9.88 -6.57 -3.14
N ILE A 130 -10.06 -5.73 -4.14
CA ILE A 130 -11.29 -4.94 -4.32
C ILE A 130 -12.55 -5.82 -4.35
N ASP A 131 -12.53 -6.92 -5.08
CA ASP A 131 -13.69 -7.80 -5.19
C ASP A 131 -14.12 -8.35 -3.83
N ALA A 132 -13.18 -8.84 -3.02
CA ALA A 132 -13.47 -9.34 -1.68
C ALA A 132 -13.97 -8.22 -0.73
N ILE A 133 -13.49 -6.99 -0.91
CA ILE A 133 -13.96 -5.83 -0.13
C ILE A 133 -15.39 -5.46 -0.53
N LEU A 134 -15.71 -5.44 -1.81
CA LEU A 134 -17.05 -5.15 -2.31
C LEU A 134 -18.05 -6.20 -1.84
N ASP A 135 -17.71 -7.49 -1.99
CA ASP A 135 -18.54 -8.61 -1.52
C ASP A 135 -18.83 -8.49 -0.02
N LYS A 136 -17.81 -8.14 0.77
CA LYS A 136 -17.97 -7.98 2.21
C LYS A 136 -18.86 -6.79 2.56
N CYS A 137 -18.73 -5.65 1.88
CA CYS A 137 -19.62 -4.50 2.06
C CYS A 137 -21.08 -4.87 1.79
N LEU A 138 -21.34 -5.55 0.67
CA LEU A 138 -22.68 -5.95 0.26
C LEU A 138 -23.28 -7.07 1.16
N THR A 139 -22.44 -7.86 1.81
CA THR A 139 -22.88 -8.94 2.70
C THR A 139 -23.20 -8.44 4.12
N GLU A 140 -22.40 -7.49 4.63
CA GLU A 140 -22.50 -7.04 6.02
C GLU A 140 -23.38 -5.79 6.19
N THR A 141 -23.88 -5.22 5.11
CA THR A 141 -24.76 -4.04 5.16
C THR A 141 -25.95 -4.18 4.24
N THR A 142 -26.98 -3.36 4.47
CA THR A 142 -28.19 -3.34 3.65
C THR A 142 -28.02 -2.55 2.33
N THR A 143 -26.83 -1.98 2.08
CA THR A 143 -26.59 -1.22 0.84
C THR A 143 -26.78 -2.10 -0.40
N LEU A 144 -27.41 -1.54 -1.42
CA LEU A 144 -27.61 -2.19 -2.71
C LEU A 144 -26.52 -1.88 -3.73
N GLY A 145 -25.57 -1.00 -3.37
CA GLY A 145 -24.49 -0.61 -4.28
C GLY A 145 -23.38 0.14 -3.60
N VAL A 146 -22.17 -0.14 -4.02
CA VAL A 146 -20.94 0.49 -3.54
C VAL A 146 -20.28 1.21 -4.69
N ARG A 147 -20.02 2.51 -4.53
CA ARG A 147 -19.16 3.28 -5.45
C ARG A 147 -17.72 3.06 -5.03
N TRP A 148 -16.84 2.86 -5.98
CA TRP A 148 -15.43 2.77 -5.67
C TRP A 148 -14.54 3.37 -6.75
N HIS A 149 -13.36 3.81 -6.35
CA HIS A 149 -12.31 4.30 -7.22
C HIS A 149 -10.94 4.08 -6.59
N THR A 150 -9.92 4.10 -7.44
CA THR A 150 -8.53 4.01 -6.97
C THR A 150 -7.96 5.41 -6.82
N VAL A 151 -7.32 5.66 -5.68
CA VAL A 151 -6.61 6.92 -5.43
C VAL A 151 -5.15 6.66 -5.10
N THR A 152 -4.30 7.58 -5.52
CA THR A 152 -2.90 7.60 -5.11
C THR A 152 -2.77 8.36 -3.80
N ARG A 153 -2.06 7.79 -2.82
CA ARG A 153 -1.75 8.47 -1.57
C ARG A 153 -0.26 8.64 -1.38
N ALA A 154 0.15 9.78 -0.86
CA ALA A 154 1.51 9.99 -0.38
C ALA A 154 1.63 9.50 1.07
N THR A 155 2.61 8.67 1.35
CA THR A 155 2.88 8.19 2.71
C THR A 155 4.31 8.52 3.11
N LEU A 156 4.49 8.86 4.38
CA LEU A 156 5.85 8.99 4.92
C LEU A 156 6.47 7.59 5.06
N SER A 157 7.75 7.50 4.74
CA SER A 157 8.54 6.32 5.12
C SER A 157 8.52 6.18 6.64
N ARG A 158 8.15 4.99 7.10
CA ARG A 158 8.05 4.69 8.53
C ARG A 158 8.72 3.38 8.85
N LYS A 159 9.38 3.32 9.99
CA LYS A 159 9.91 2.09 10.59
C LYS A 159 9.16 1.83 11.88
N VAL A 160 8.90 0.55 12.17
CA VAL A 160 8.33 0.11 13.45
C VAL A 160 9.46 -0.53 14.24
N HIS A 161 9.69 -0.01 15.42
CA HIS A 161 10.60 -0.58 16.41
C HIS A 161 9.79 -1.20 17.54
N SER A 162 10.20 -2.37 18.00
CA SER A 162 9.65 -3.00 19.19
C SER A 162 10.66 -2.87 20.31
N GLN A 163 10.22 -2.41 21.46
CA GLN A 163 11.03 -2.28 22.67
C GLN A 163 10.31 -2.92 23.84
N THR A 164 11.05 -3.34 24.85
CA THR A 164 10.47 -3.95 26.05
C THR A 164 10.29 -2.87 27.13
N LEU A 165 9.07 -2.66 27.57
CA LEU A 165 8.71 -1.75 28.65
C LEU A 165 7.96 -2.53 29.74
N HIS A 166 8.54 -2.59 30.95
CA HIS A 166 7.99 -3.35 32.07
C HIS A 166 7.69 -4.85 31.75
N GLY A 167 8.54 -5.46 30.91
CA GLY A 167 8.37 -6.88 30.51
C GLY A 167 7.39 -7.12 29.36
N GLU A 168 6.73 -6.06 28.83
CA GLU A 168 5.82 -6.16 27.70
C GLU A 168 6.43 -5.49 26.45
N GLN A 169 6.11 -6.05 25.29
CA GLN A 169 6.55 -5.48 24.00
C GLN A 169 5.68 -4.27 23.64
N VAL A 170 6.33 -3.15 23.36
CA VAL A 170 5.68 -1.92 22.93
C VAL A 170 6.28 -1.48 21.59
N ARG A 171 5.43 -1.27 20.60
CA ARG A 171 5.84 -0.83 19.27
C ARG A 171 5.83 0.69 19.15
N VAL A 172 6.90 1.24 18.59
CA VAL A 172 7.02 2.66 18.29
C VAL A 172 7.22 2.83 16.79
N LYS A 173 6.32 3.58 16.16
CA LYS A 173 6.45 4.00 14.77
C LYS A 173 7.31 5.25 14.68
N ARG A 174 8.40 5.19 13.95
CA ARG A 174 9.27 6.33 13.62
C ARG A 174 9.04 6.74 12.18
N ALA A 175 8.87 8.02 11.92
CA ALA A 175 8.72 8.56 10.57
C ALA A 175 9.61 9.79 10.39
N LEU A 176 10.20 9.92 9.20
CA LEU A 176 10.97 11.08 8.79
C LEU A 176 10.06 12.04 8.00
N ARG A 177 9.91 13.26 8.49
CA ARG A 177 9.16 14.32 7.83
C ARG A 177 9.97 14.96 6.68
N PRO A 178 9.32 15.66 5.72
CA PRO A 178 10.01 16.31 4.61
C PRO A 178 11.05 17.35 5.01
N ASP A 179 10.85 18.01 6.15
CA ASP A 179 11.76 18.98 6.78
C ASP A 179 12.93 18.35 7.53
N GLY A 180 13.05 17.01 7.51
CA GLY A 180 14.08 16.28 8.23
C GLY A 180 13.72 15.96 9.69
N ILE A 181 12.59 16.45 10.20
CA ILE A 181 12.16 16.18 11.57
C ILE A 181 11.73 14.72 11.70
N ARG A 182 12.24 14.04 12.72
CA ARG A 182 11.81 12.69 13.09
C ARG A 182 10.62 12.76 14.04
N THR A 183 9.55 12.07 13.70
CA THR A 183 8.37 11.92 14.57
C THR A 183 8.22 10.48 15.03
N ARG A 184 7.75 10.32 16.26
CA ARG A 184 7.54 9.03 16.93
C ARG A 184 6.10 8.90 17.36
N LYS A 185 5.55 7.69 17.26
CA LYS A 185 4.20 7.38 17.73
C LYS A 185 4.17 5.96 18.31
N VAL A 186 3.83 5.86 19.57
CA VAL A 186 3.61 4.57 20.24
C VAL A 186 2.28 3.98 19.76
N GLU A 187 2.23 2.69 19.52
CA GLU A 187 0.99 1.97 19.19
C GLU A 187 0.06 1.92 20.43
N MET A 188 -1.09 2.55 20.29
CA MET A 188 -2.04 2.63 21.40
C MET A 188 -2.61 1.28 21.81
N ALA A 189 -2.71 0.32 20.88
CA ALA A 189 -3.14 -1.04 21.18
C ALA A 189 -2.22 -1.72 22.20
N ASP A 190 -0.90 -1.44 22.15
CA ASP A 190 0.09 -2.00 23.07
C ASP A 190 0.02 -1.35 24.48
N LEU A 191 -0.66 -0.23 24.59
CA LEU A 191 -0.89 0.49 25.85
C LEU A 191 -2.28 0.24 26.45
N ALA A 192 -3.16 -0.44 25.72
CA ALA A 192 -4.57 -0.58 26.12
C ALA A 192 -4.74 -1.22 27.51
N GLY A 193 -3.90 -2.22 27.83
CA GLY A 193 -3.89 -2.94 29.12
C GLY A 193 -3.17 -2.20 30.28
N ALA A 194 -2.62 -0.98 30.05
CA ALA A 194 -1.87 -0.28 31.09
C ALA A 194 -2.76 0.03 32.31
N PRO A 195 -2.34 -0.33 33.53
CA PRO A 195 -3.11 -0.04 34.74
C PRO A 195 -3.18 1.46 35.02
N GLY A 196 -4.25 1.91 35.69
CA GLY A 196 -4.45 3.33 36.02
C GLY A 196 -5.19 4.13 34.94
N GLY A 197 -5.88 3.47 34.02
CA GLY A 197 -6.77 4.09 33.04
C GLY A 197 -6.01 5.06 32.10
N HIS A 198 -6.60 6.23 31.82
CA HIS A 198 -5.99 7.24 30.95
C HIS A 198 -4.61 7.69 31.45
N ALA A 199 -4.50 8.04 32.75
CA ALA A 199 -3.24 8.50 33.32
C ALA A 199 -2.13 7.44 33.24
N GLY A 200 -2.46 6.16 33.43
CA GLY A 200 -1.55 5.04 33.29
C GLY A 200 -1.05 4.88 31.84
N ARG A 201 -1.96 4.95 30.87
CA ARG A 201 -1.58 4.90 29.45
C ARG A 201 -0.68 6.08 29.05
N GLU A 202 -0.97 7.29 29.52
CA GLU A 202 -0.15 8.48 29.26
C GLU A 202 1.26 8.37 29.87
N ARG A 203 1.35 7.89 31.12
CA ARG A 203 2.65 7.63 31.75
C ARG A 203 3.47 6.65 30.94
N ARG A 204 2.87 5.51 30.60
CA ARG A 204 3.53 4.44 29.83
C ARG A 204 3.93 4.90 28.44
N ARG A 205 3.14 5.75 27.80
CA ARG A 205 3.47 6.38 26.52
C ARG A 205 4.71 7.25 26.62
N ARG A 206 4.83 8.06 27.68
CA ARG A 206 6.03 8.91 27.91
C ARG A 206 7.28 8.07 28.17
N GLU A 207 7.17 7.04 28.98
CA GLU A 207 8.26 6.10 29.26
C GLU A 207 8.76 5.44 27.95
N ALA A 208 7.85 4.99 27.10
CA ALA A 208 8.19 4.43 25.79
C ALA A 208 8.91 5.42 24.88
N TYR A 209 8.54 6.70 24.90
CA TYR A 209 9.26 7.72 24.15
C TYR A 209 10.67 7.98 24.69
N THR A 210 10.86 7.93 26.01
CA THR A 210 12.17 8.14 26.63
C THR A 210 13.14 7.01 26.28
N LEU A 211 12.70 5.77 26.33
CA LEU A 211 13.49 4.60 25.92
C LEU A 211 13.86 4.67 24.41
N ASP A 212 12.93 5.03 23.58
CA ASP A 212 13.16 5.13 22.12
C ASP A 212 14.18 6.24 21.76
N LEU A 213 14.36 7.26 22.60
CA LEU A 213 15.40 8.27 22.45
C LEU A 213 16.80 7.71 22.76
N GLN A 214 16.93 6.87 23.78
CA GLN A 214 18.21 6.27 24.16
C GLN A 214 18.73 5.30 23.08
N ASP A 215 17.85 4.55 22.44
CA ASP A 215 18.21 3.66 21.32
C ASP A 215 18.69 4.41 20.07
N ASP A 216 18.24 5.65 19.84
CA ASP A 216 18.72 6.47 18.72
C ASP A 216 20.14 7.02 18.95
N ASP A 217 20.50 7.35 20.19
CA ASP A 217 21.82 7.86 20.55
C ASP A 217 22.91 6.77 20.49
N ASP A 218 22.59 5.52 20.87
CA ASP A 218 23.50 4.38 20.78
C ASP A 218 23.82 3.95 19.34
N ASN A 219 22.94 4.23 18.39
CA ASN A 219 23.11 3.85 16.98
C ASN A 219 23.81 4.93 16.13
N THR A 220 24.22 6.05 16.73
CA THR A 220 24.92 7.17 16.06
C THR A 220 26.44 7.17 16.26
N ILE A 221 27.02 6.20 16.95
CA ILE A 221 28.48 6.12 17.17
C ILE A 221 29.09 5.03 16.28
N GLY A 222 29.49 5.45 15.10
CA GLY A 222 30.39 4.71 14.23
C GLY A 222 31.00 5.63 13.17
N PRO A 223 32.08 6.41 13.47
CA PRO A 223 32.81 7.05 12.41
C PRO A 223 33.62 5.98 11.69
N GLY A 224 33.28 5.74 10.43
CA GLY A 224 34.19 5.04 9.54
C GLY A 224 35.54 5.73 9.52
N SER A 225 36.52 5.15 10.20
CA SER A 225 37.93 5.51 10.02
C SER A 225 38.33 5.10 8.61
N GLY A 226 38.52 6.11 7.77
CA GLY A 226 39.18 5.95 6.50
C GLY A 226 40.67 5.57 6.67
N LYS A 227 41.13 4.75 5.80
CA LYS A 227 42.44 4.84 5.15
C LYS A 227 42.26 4.37 3.71
#